data_48c506ef6e2f51ba17c8b0f4a864e6d5
#
_entry.id   48c506ef6e2f51ba17c8b0f4a864e6d5
#
_cell.length_a   1.000
_cell.length_b   1.000
_cell.length_c   1.000
_cell.angle_alpha   90.00
_cell.angle_beta   90.00
_cell.angle_gamma   90.00
#
_symmetry.space_group_name_H-M   'P 1'
#
loop_
_entity.id
_entity.type
_entity.pdbx_description
1 polymer ?
#
loop_
_entity_poly.entity_id
_entity_poly.type
_entity_poly.pdbx_seq_one_letter_code
_entity_poly.pdbx_strand_id
1 'polypeptide(L)'
;MFPLFIAPSSHSEDDLPNILGIKYDPEVRKALEDEGASLVRTNIHIALAPTLSSGEVIKKSMLDRIRSLSQNPEDEAILLLAHGDPFRKGYWDSLLEETGKYLKENTGIELVESKLIQMGYSLADDIRPLAQEAAKSKKRIILQGIYLSSSISDMARGGTQTLKDALGLGSETELVISGMGILPASCDDVADWIAGITAQWRGTQQ
;
A
#
# COMPACT_ATOMS: atom_id res chain seq x y z
N MET A 1 -1.29 16.33 -13.80
CA MET A 1 -1.72 16.07 -12.41
C MET A 1 -1.15 14.74 -11.96
N PHE A 2 -0.66 14.64 -10.74
CA PHE A 2 -0.10 13.41 -10.15
C PHE A 2 -1.05 12.91 -9.08
N PRO A 3 -1.83 11.85 -9.37
CA PRO A 3 -2.69 11.24 -8.37
C PRO A 3 -1.83 10.40 -7.42
N LEU A 4 -1.76 10.80 -6.15
CA LEU A 4 -0.98 10.08 -5.15
C LEU A 4 -1.80 8.87 -4.61
N PHE A 5 -2.12 7.95 -5.51
CA PHE A 5 -2.66 6.62 -5.17
C PHE A 5 -1.54 5.58 -5.19
N ILE A 6 -1.66 4.58 -4.34
CA ILE A 6 -0.70 3.47 -4.30
C ILE A 6 -0.67 2.74 -5.63
N ALA A 7 -1.84 2.29 -6.10
CA ALA A 7 -2.01 1.47 -7.29
C ALA A 7 -3.37 1.77 -7.95
N PRO A 8 -3.59 1.32 -9.19
CA PRO A 8 -4.87 1.45 -9.86
C PRO A 8 -6.04 0.93 -9.02
N SER A 9 -7.10 1.74 -8.96
CA SER A 9 -8.34 1.45 -8.23
C SER A 9 -9.51 2.12 -8.95
N SER A 10 -10.74 1.82 -8.53
CA SER A 10 -11.93 2.54 -8.98
C SER A 10 -11.77 4.05 -8.77
N HIS A 11 -11.20 4.47 -7.65
CA HIS A 11 -10.97 5.90 -7.38
C HIS A 11 -9.98 6.56 -8.34
N SER A 12 -8.90 5.87 -8.74
CA SER A 12 -7.89 6.44 -9.65
C SER A 12 -8.29 6.35 -11.12
N GLU A 13 -9.02 5.30 -11.51
CA GLU A 13 -9.29 4.97 -12.91
C GLU A 13 -10.70 5.40 -13.38
N ASP A 14 -11.65 5.54 -12.44
CA ASP A 14 -13.02 5.88 -12.73
C ASP A 14 -13.44 7.20 -12.06
N ASP A 15 -13.38 7.31 -10.73
CA ASP A 15 -13.88 8.48 -10.02
C ASP A 15 -13.11 9.75 -10.37
N LEU A 16 -11.78 9.75 -10.18
CA LEU A 16 -10.94 10.92 -10.41
C LEU A 16 -10.99 11.41 -11.88
N PRO A 17 -10.89 10.55 -12.91
CA PRO A 17 -11.06 10.98 -14.30
C PRO A 17 -12.45 11.57 -14.60
N ASN A 18 -13.51 11.07 -13.99
CA ASN A 18 -14.86 11.61 -14.14
C ASN A 18 -15.03 12.96 -13.42
N ILE A 19 -14.46 13.11 -12.21
CA ILE A 19 -14.43 14.38 -11.48
C ILE A 19 -13.73 15.46 -12.30
N LEU A 20 -12.61 15.09 -12.92
CA LEU A 20 -11.77 16.03 -13.69
C LEU A 20 -12.27 16.29 -15.11
N GLY A 21 -13.30 15.59 -15.56
CA GLY A 21 -13.83 15.74 -16.93
C GLY A 21 -12.95 15.09 -18.00
N ILE A 22 -12.01 14.23 -17.63
CA ILE A 22 -11.16 13.44 -18.55
C ILE A 22 -11.93 12.25 -19.13
N LYS A 23 -12.76 11.61 -18.30
CA LYS A 23 -13.75 10.61 -18.68
C LYS A 23 -15.16 11.19 -18.54
N TYR A 24 -16.10 10.61 -19.30
CA TYR A 24 -17.51 10.90 -19.14
C TYR A 24 -18.29 9.58 -19.04
N ASP A 25 -18.56 9.18 -17.80
CA ASP A 25 -19.48 8.08 -17.50
C ASP A 25 -20.66 8.64 -16.70
N PRO A 26 -21.88 8.64 -17.27
CA PRO A 26 -23.06 9.26 -16.62
C PRO A 26 -23.42 8.61 -15.28
N GLU A 27 -23.22 7.30 -15.13
CA GLU A 27 -23.57 6.57 -13.91
C GLU A 27 -22.58 6.90 -12.79
N VAL A 28 -21.27 6.86 -13.10
CA VAL A 28 -20.21 7.24 -12.16
C VAL A 28 -20.37 8.70 -11.73
N ARG A 29 -20.59 9.61 -12.70
CA ARG A 29 -20.76 11.03 -12.39
C ARG A 29 -21.97 11.29 -11.51
N LYS A 30 -23.09 10.61 -11.78
CA LYS A 30 -24.28 10.73 -10.94
C LYS A 30 -24.01 10.22 -9.52
N ALA A 31 -23.37 9.08 -9.36
CA ALA A 31 -23.00 8.54 -8.05
C ALA A 31 -22.12 9.52 -7.27
N LEU A 32 -21.11 10.08 -7.92
CA LEU A 32 -20.19 11.07 -7.32
C LEU A 32 -20.94 12.36 -6.88
N GLU A 33 -21.88 12.85 -7.71
CA GLU A 33 -22.70 14.02 -7.36
C GLU A 33 -23.64 13.70 -6.19
N ASP A 34 -24.25 12.52 -6.16
CA ASP A 34 -25.12 12.05 -5.07
C ASP A 34 -24.32 11.93 -3.74
N GLU A 35 -23.03 11.62 -3.80
CA GLU A 35 -22.07 11.60 -2.68
C GLU A 35 -21.54 13.01 -2.31
N GLY A 36 -21.92 14.04 -3.05
CA GLY A 36 -21.51 15.42 -2.79
C GLY A 36 -20.21 15.84 -3.45
N ALA A 37 -19.66 15.07 -4.39
CA ALA A 37 -18.48 15.46 -5.13
C ALA A 37 -18.77 16.60 -6.12
N SER A 38 -17.89 17.59 -6.16
CA SER A 38 -17.96 18.67 -7.14
C SER A 38 -17.22 18.32 -8.41
N LEU A 39 -17.91 18.27 -9.54
CA LEU A 39 -17.28 17.99 -10.84
C LEU A 39 -16.56 19.22 -11.37
N VAL A 40 -15.32 19.04 -11.83
CA VAL A 40 -14.50 20.10 -12.41
C VAL A 40 -15.03 20.47 -13.80
N ARG A 41 -15.24 21.78 -14.03
CA ARG A 41 -15.58 22.34 -15.34
C ARG A 41 -14.46 23.28 -15.77
N THR A 42 -13.67 22.84 -16.73
CA THR A 42 -12.52 23.61 -17.22
C THR A 42 -12.27 23.35 -18.70
N ASN A 43 -11.68 24.33 -19.39
CA ASN A 43 -11.19 24.19 -20.76
C ASN A 43 -9.69 23.84 -20.79
N ILE A 44 -9.06 23.65 -19.63
CA ILE A 44 -7.66 23.26 -19.54
C ILE A 44 -7.56 21.75 -19.80
N HIS A 45 -6.64 21.38 -20.68
CA HIS A 45 -6.31 19.96 -20.87
C HIS A 45 -5.60 19.41 -19.62
N ILE A 46 -6.20 18.40 -18.99
CA ILE A 46 -5.65 17.74 -17.81
C ILE A 46 -5.12 16.37 -18.22
N ALA A 47 -3.82 16.15 -18.03
CA ALA A 47 -3.21 14.83 -18.14
C ALA A 47 -2.99 14.24 -16.74
N LEU A 48 -3.34 12.97 -16.54
CA LEU A 48 -3.08 12.23 -15.32
C LEU A 48 -1.81 11.40 -15.45
N ALA A 49 -0.94 11.52 -14.45
CA ALA A 49 0.17 10.60 -14.28
C ALA A 49 -0.34 9.23 -13.78
N PRO A 50 0.44 8.15 -13.97
CA PRO A 50 0.13 6.85 -13.37
C PRO A 50 0.19 6.92 -11.84
N THR A 51 -0.24 5.85 -11.18
CA THR A 51 -0.15 5.68 -9.73
C THR A 51 1.29 5.36 -9.29
N LEU A 52 1.59 5.44 -7.98
CA LEU A 52 2.93 5.21 -7.41
C LEU A 52 3.50 3.82 -7.74
N SER A 53 2.64 2.82 -7.91
CA SER A 53 3.04 1.46 -8.29
C SER A 53 3.66 1.34 -9.68
N SER A 54 3.59 2.39 -10.52
CA SER A 54 4.28 2.41 -11.81
C SER A 54 5.80 2.59 -11.71
N GLY A 55 6.31 2.88 -10.50
CA GLY A 55 7.74 3.09 -10.23
C GLY A 55 8.25 2.27 -9.06
N GLU A 56 9.49 2.51 -8.67
CA GLU A 56 10.17 1.78 -7.60
C GLU A 56 9.88 2.34 -6.18
N VAL A 57 9.10 3.43 -6.06
CA VAL A 57 8.87 4.14 -4.80
C VAL A 57 8.36 3.20 -3.71
N ILE A 58 7.38 2.35 -4.05
CA ILE A 58 6.79 1.41 -3.08
C ILE A 58 7.84 0.42 -2.60
N LYS A 59 8.55 -0.24 -3.51
CA LYS A 59 9.56 -1.26 -3.20
C LYS A 59 10.69 -0.68 -2.33
N LYS A 60 11.22 0.49 -2.71
CA LYS A 60 12.26 1.20 -1.93
C LYS A 60 11.77 1.56 -0.54
N SER A 61 10.62 2.21 -0.44
CA SER A 61 10.04 2.62 0.85
C SER A 61 9.81 1.42 1.78
N MET A 62 9.29 0.29 1.24
CA MET A 62 9.10 -0.92 2.04
C MET A 62 10.44 -1.51 2.48
N LEU A 63 11.43 -1.55 1.59
CA LEU A 63 12.76 -2.08 1.91
C LEU A 63 13.44 -1.29 3.03
N ASP A 64 13.46 0.04 2.94
CA ASP A 64 14.09 0.89 3.93
C ASP A 64 13.46 0.71 5.32
N ARG A 65 12.15 0.55 5.37
CA ARG A 65 11.44 0.28 6.62
C ARG A 65 11.76 -1.08 7.19
N ILE A 66 11.70 -2.13 6.38
CA ILE A 66 12.04 -3.48 6.86
C ILE A 66 13.48 -3.48 7.37
N ARG A 67 14.42 -2.88 6.66
CA ARG A 67 15.82 -2.78 7.10
C ARG A 67 15.98 -2.02 8.43
N SER A 68 15.19 -0.99 8.66
CA SER A 68 15.21 -0.25 9.92
C SER A 68 14.62 -1.02 11.11
N LEU A 69 13.78 -2.01 10.85
CA LEU A 69 13.09 -2.81 11.86
C LEU A 69 13.72 -4.19 12.06
N SER A 70 14.36 -4.74 11.03
CA SER A 70 14.98 -6.06 11.08
C SER A 70 16.17 -6.10 12.02
N GLN A 71 16.30 -7.20 12.76
CA GLN A 71 17.37 -7.47 13.72
C GLN A 71 18.12 -8.77 13.39
N ASN A 72 17.38 -9.82 13.07
CA ASN A 72 17.93 -11.12 12.70
C ASN A 72 17.03 -11.77 11.63
N PRO A 73 17.33 -11.60 10.34
CA PRO A 73 16.51 -12.09 9.24
C PRO A 73 16.12 -13.57 9.31
N GLU A 74 16.96 -14.42 9.87
CA GLU A 74 16.69 -15.87 9.99
C GLU A 74 15.54 -16.18 10.92
N ASP A 75 15.35 -15.37 11.98
CA ASP A 75 14.29 -15.53 12.99
C ASP A 75 13.03 -14.68 12.66
N GLU A 76 13.01 -13.96 11.51
CA GLU A 76 11.97 -12.99 11.17
C GLU A 76 11.04 -13.46 10.06
N ALA A 77 9.81 -12.97 10.11
CA ALA A 77 8.85 -13.02 9.02
C ALA A 77 8.31 -11.63 8.71
N ILE A 78 7.99 -11.38 7.45
CA ILE A 78 7.26 -10.19 7.01
C ILE A 78 5.84 -10.60 6.64
N LEU A 79 4.85 -9.91 7.21
CA LEU A 79 3.47 -9.94 6.72
C LEU A 79 3.19 -8.62 6.02
N LEU A 80 3.15 -8.65 4.68
CA LEU A 80 2.93 -7.50 3.83
C LEU A 80 1.45 -7.33 3.54
N LEU A 81 0.89 -6.20 3.91
CA LEU A 81 -0.55 -5.95 3.86
C LEU A 81 -0.87 -4.76 2.96
N ALA A 82 -1.95 -4.85 2.21
CA ALA A 82 -2.50 -3.75 1.45
C ALA A 82 -4.03 -3.78 1.48
N HIS A 83 -4.64 -2.64 1.18
CA HIS A 83 -6.10 -2.55 1.14
C HIS A 83 -6.67 -3.23 -0.11
N GLY A 84 -6.06 -2.98 -1.24
CA GLY A 84 -6.52 -3.48 -2.52
C GLY A 84 -7.75 -2.75 -3.07
N ASP A 85 -8.22 -3.27 -4.20
CA ASP A 85 -9.46 -2.89 -4.85
C ASP A 85 -10.08 -4.18 -5.45
N PRO A 86 -11.35 -4.50 -5.17
CA PRO A 86 -11.97 -5.74 -5.65
C PRO A 86 -12.00 -5.86 -7.18
N PHE A 87 -12.19 -4.73 -7.87
CA PHE A 87 -12.24 -4.69 -9.34
C PHE A 87 -10.86 -4.76 -9.99
N ARG A 88 -9.80 -4.52 -9.22
CA ARG A 88 -8.39 -4.54 -9.64
C ARG A 88 -7.57 -5.57 -8.86
N LYS A 89 -8.23 -6.57 -8.29
CA LYS A 89 -7.59 -7.57 -7.41
C LYS A 89 -6.32 -8.17 -8.00
N GLY A 90 -6.33 -8.58 -9.27
CA GLY A 90 -5.14 -9.18 -9.90
C GLY A 90 -3.94 -8.24 -9.95
N TYR A 91 -4.15 -6.94 -10.15
CA TYR A 91 -3.08 -5.95 -10.09
C TYR A 91 -2.49 -5.82 -8.68
N TRP A 92 -3.36 -5.76 -7.67
CA TRP A 92 -2.94 -5.66 -6.28
C TRP A 92 -2.24 -6.92 -5.79
N ASP A 93 -2.69 -8.10 -6.21
CA ASP A 93 -2.02 -9.36 -5.92
C ASP A 93 -0.60 -9.36 -6.52
N SER A 94 -0.43 -8.96 -7.77
CA SER A 94 0.88 -8.85 -8.42
C SER A 94 1.79 -7.83 -7.72
N LEU A 95 1.26 -6.69 -7.31
CA LEU A 95 2.01 -5.67 -6.57
C LEU A 95 2.54 -6.22 -5.24
N LEU A 96 1.71 -6.94 -4.50
CA LEU A 96 2.11 -7.59 -3.24
C LEU A 96 3.16 -8.67 -3.48
N GLU A 97 2.95 -9.53 -4.47
CA GLU A 97 3.88 -10.61 -4.83
C GLU A 97 5.26 -10.06 -5.23
N GLU A 98 5.30 -9.09 -6.15
CA GLU A 98 6.54 -8.46 -6.60
C GLU A 98 7.26 -7.72 -5.47
N THR A 99 6.50 -7.01 -4.62
CA THR A 99 7.08 -6.30 -3.46
C THR A 99 7.62 -7.31 -2.45
N GLY A 100 6.87 -8.37 -2.16
CA GLY A 100 7.31 -9.45 -1.26
C GLY A 100 8.58 -10.14 -1.76
N LYS A 101 8.65 -10.48 -3.04
CA LYS A 101 9.83 -11.04 -3.67
C LYS A 101 11.04 -10.09 -3.55
N TYR A 102 10.83 -8.81 -3.86
CA TYR A 102 11.89 -7.80 -3.73
C TYR A 102 12.41 -7.67 -2.29
N LEU A 103 11.52 -7.68 -1.31
CA LEU A 103 11.90 -7.67 0.10
C LEU A 103 12.72 -8.90 0.48
N LYS A 104 12.26 -10.10 0.12
CA LYS A 104 12.98 -11.35 0.36
C LYS A 104 14.40 -11.31 -0.19
N GLU A 105 14.56 -10.90 -1.45
CA GLU A 105 15.86 -10.82 -2.13
C GLU A 105 16.82 -9.79 -1.50
N ASN A 106 16.30 -8.73 -0.89
CA ASN A 106 17.09 -7.59 -0.41
C ASN A 106 17.23 -7.49 1.11
N THR A 107 16.53 -8.32 1.89
CA THR A 107 16.62 -8.32 3.36
C THR A 107 17.21 -9.61 3.93
N GLY A 108 17.17 -10.70 3.18
CA GLY A 108 17.51 -12.04 3.68
C GLY A 108 16.42 -12.68 4.54
N ILE A 109 15.26 -12.03 4.70
CA ILE A 109 14.10 -12.63 5.39
C ILE A 109 13.39 -13.57 4.41
N GLU A 110 13.48 -14.88 4.67
CA GLU A 110 12.95 -15.89 3.76
C GLU A 110 11.42 -16.02 3.81
N LEU A 111 10.80 -15.80 4.98
CA LEU A 111 9.36 -15.89 5.13
C LEU A 111 8.71 -14.52 4.92
N VAL A 112 8.19 -14.31 3.73
CA VAL A 112 7.44 -13.11 3.35
C VAL A 112 6.09 -13.56 2.83
N GLU A 113 5.05 -13.26 3.58
CA GLU A 113 3.66 -13.54 3.22
C GLU A 113 2.93 -12.22 2.96
N SER A 114 1.92 -12.26 2.11
CA SER A 114 1.17 -11.06 1.78
C SER A 114 -0.33 -11.30 1.76
N LYS A 115 -1.10 -10.25 2.08
CA LYS A 115 -2.56 -10.32 2.06
C LYS A 115 -3.20 -8.98 1.76
N LEU A 116 -4.25 -9.00 0.94
CA LEU A 116 -5.20 -7.90 0.85
C LEU A 116 -6.16 -7.99 2.03
N ILE A 117 -6.26 -6.91 2.80
CA ILE A 117 -7.17 -6.80 3.93
C ILE A 117 -8.44 -6.04 3.54
N GLN A 118 -9.57 -6.46 4.07
CA GLN A 118 -10.86 -5.87 3.72
C GLN A 118 -11.24 -4.74 4.67
N MET A 119 -11.79 -3.64 4.12
CA MET A 119 -12.34 -2.55 4.93
C MET A 119 -13.54 -3.02 5.73
N GLY A 120 -13.61 -2.58 6.99
CA GLY A 120 -14.73 -2.89 7.88
C GLY A 120 -14.61 -4.22 8.61
N TYR A 121 -13.62 -5.03 8.30
CA TYR A 121 -13.31 -6.27 9.03
C TYR A 121 -12.23 -6.04 10.10
N SER A 122 -12.13 -6.99 11.03
CA SER A 122 -11.08 -6.97 12.04
C SER A 122 -9.73 -7.33 11.41
N LEU A 123 -8.74 -6.44 11.52
CA LEU A 123 -7.39 -6.70 11.08
C LEU A 123 -6.86 -8.04 11.65
N ALA A 124 -7.12 -8.29 12.94
CA ALA A 124 -6.68 -9.52 13.60
C ALA A 124 -7.30 -10.77 12.96
N ASP A 125 -8.58 -10.73 12.62
CA ASP A 125 -9.26 -11.89 12.01
C ASP A 125 -8.74 -12.15 10.60
N ASP A 126 -8.44 -11.09 9.85
CA ASP A 126 -7.90 -11.20 8.51
C ASP A 126 -6.50 -11.83 8.48
N ILE A 127 -5.62 -11.47 9.42
CA ILE A 127 -4.20 -11.88 9.37
C ILE A 127 -3.83 -12.99 10.36
N ARG A 128 -4.73 -13.37 11.30
CA ARG A 128 -4.44 -14.40 12.31
C ARG A 128 -3.88 -15.70 11.74
N PRO A 129 -4.45 -16.31 10.68
CA PRO A 129 -3.92 -17.55 10.15
C PRO A 129 -2.47 -17.42 9.68
N LEU A 130 -2.12 -16.31 9.01
CA LEU A 130 -0.76 -16.07 8.54
C LEU A 130 0.21 -15.81 9.69
N ALA A 131 -0.21 -15.02 10.68
CA ALA A 131 0.61 -14.71 11.84
C ALA A 131 0.91 -15.96 12.68
N GLN A 132 -0.09 -16.82 12.90
CA GLN A 132 0.08 -18.07 13.63
C GLN A 132 0.94 -19.08 12.86
N GLU A 133 0.83 -19.15 11.54
CA GLU A 133 1.69 -19.98 10.72
C GLU A 133 3.15 -19.52 10.79
N ALA A 134 3.39 -18.21 10.63
CA ALA A 134 4.72 -17.63 10.76
C ALA A 134 5.34 -17.89 12.15
N ALA A 135 4.56 -17.77 13.21
CA ALA A 135 5.00 -17.99 14.59
C ALA A 135 5.47 -19.44 14.90
N LYS A 136 5.11 -20.42 14.05
CA LYS A 136 5.60 -21.80 14.22
C LYS A 136 7.11 -21.94 14.01
N SER A 137 7.70 -21.04 13.20
CA SER A 137 9.10 -21.14 12.80
C SER A 137 9.88 -19.85 13.03
N LYS A 138 9.22 -18.74 13.31
CA LYS A 138 9.82 -17.42 13.47
C LYS A 138 9.52 -16.80 14.82
N LYS A 139 10.52 -16.15 15.40
CA LYS A 139 10.41 -15.50 16.72
C LYS A 139 9.94 -14.07 16.62
N ARG A 140 10.02 -13.47 15.43
CA ARG A 140 9.68 -12.07 15.19
C ARG A 140 8.87 -11.92 13.92
N ILE A 141 7.73 -11.23 14.02
CA ILE A 141 6.82 -10.97 12.90
C ILE A 141 6.75 -9.46 12.69
N ILE A 142 7.11 -9.00 11.49
CA ILE A 142 7.05 -7.60 11.10
C ILE A 142 5.81 -7.40 10.23
N LEU A 143 4.84 -6.64 10.73
CA LEU A 143 3.68 -6.22 9.96
C LEU A 143 4.02 -4.96 9.19
N GLN A 144 4.00 -5.04 7.87
CA GLN A 144 4.26 -3.94 6.96
C GLN A 144 3.06 -3.68 6.07
N GLY A 145 2.56 -2.45 6.10
CA GLY A 145 1.46 -2.02 5.23
C GLY A 145 1.94 -1.22 4.03
N ILE A 146 1.34 -1.46 2.87
CA ILE A 146 1.46 -0.60 1.69
C ILE A 146 0.32 0.41 1.72
N TYR A 147 0.52 1.52 2.42
CA TYR A 147 -0.44 2.61 2.60
C TYR A 147 0.22 3.95 2.31
N LEU A 148 -0.57 4.91 1.83
CA LEU A 148 -0.07 6.24 1.47
C LEU A 148 0.26 7.07 2.71
N SER A 149 -0.71 7.32 3.56
CA SER A 149 -0.60 8.20 4.74
C SER A 149 -0.87 7.50 6.06
N SER A 150 -1.77 6.51 6.07
CA SER A 150 -2.10 5.71 7.24
C SER A 150 -1.10 4.59 7.46
N SER A 151 -1.22 3.94 8.60
CA SER A 151 -0.37 2.80 8.96
C SER A 151 -1.20 1.65 9.55
N ILE A 152 -0.58 0.48 9.65
CA ILE A 152 -1.20 -0.65 10.35
C ILE A 152 -1.43 -0.32 11.82
N SER A 153 -0.58 0.53 12.43
CA SER A 153 -0.78 0.97 13.82
C SER A 153 -2.10 1.73 14.01
N ASP A 154 -2.57 2.48 13.02
CA ASP A 154 -3.87 3.16 13.06
C ASP A 154 -5.03 2.17 13.03
N MET A 155 -4.84 1.03 12.36
CA MET A 155 -5.83 -0.07 12.29
C MET A 155 -5.75 -1.01 13.48
N ALA A 156 -4.58 -1.13 14.12
CA ALA A 156 -4.37 -1.91 15.33
C ALA A 156 -4.94 -1.18 16.55
N ARG A 157 -6.26 -1.11 16.64
CA ARG A 157 -6.96 -0.47 17.77
C ARG A 157 -6.47 -1.04 19.09
N GLY A 158 -5.94 -0.19 19.97
CA GLY A 158 -5.37 -0.61 21.26
C GLY A 158 -3.87 -0.92 21.25
N GLY A 159 -3.19 -0.74 20.12
CA GLY A 159 -1.74 -0.87 19.99
C GLY A 159 -1.23 -2.29 19.75
N THR A 160 0.09 -2.42 19.67
CA THR A 160 0.79 -3.65 19.28
C THR A 160 0.48 -4.83 20.19
N GLN A 161 0.44 -4.63 21.52
CA GLN A 161 0.17 -5.71 22.47
C GLN A 161 -1.25 -6.24 22.31
N THR A 162 -2.24 -5.37 22.18
CA THR A 162 -3.64 -5.76 21.96
C THR A 162 -3.80 -6.57 20.67
N LEU A 163 -3.11 -6.14 19.59
CA LEU A 163 -3.11 -6.90 18.34
C LEU A 163 -2.42 -8.25 18.50
N LYS A 164 -1.27 -8.31 19.19
CA LYS A 164 -0.56 -9.56 19.46
C LYS A 164 -1.45 -10.56 20.20
N ASP A 165 -2.17 -10.12 21.23
CA ASP A 165 -3.09 -10.94 22.00
C ASP A 165 -4.27 -11.42 21.14
N ALA A 166 -4.84 -10.53 20.32
CA ALA A 166 -5.91 -10.87 19.37
C ALA A 166 -5.48 -11.87 18.29
N LEU A 167 -4.21 -11.85 17.90
CA LEU A 167 -3.63 -12.84 16.98
C LEU A 167 -3.35 -14.19 17.66
N GLY A 168 -3.37 -14.27 18.99
CA GLY A 168 -3.06 -15.46 19.76
C GLY A 168 -1.57 -15.84 19.70
N LEU A 169 -0.69 -14.85 19.60
CA LEU A 169 0.76 -15.07 19.56
C LEU A 169 1.32 -15.23 20.99
N GLY A 170 2.13 -16.26 21.18
CA GLY A 170 2.78 -16.54 22.46
C GLY A 170 3.81 -15.49 22.90
N SER A 171 4.28 -15.61 24.15
CA SER A 171 5.28 -14.70 24.71
C SER A 171 6.62 -14.74 23.97
N GLU A 172 6.95 -15.87 23.36
CA GLU A 172 8.17 -16.12 22.59
C GLU A 172 8.18 -15.46 21.21
N THR A 173 7.04 -15.00 20.71
CA THR A 173 6.94 -14.32 19.41
C THR A 173 6.82 -12.82 19.63
N GLU A 174 7.75 -12.05 19.09
CA GLU A 174 7.67 -10.60 19.04
C GLU A 174 6.83 -10.15 17.84
N LEU A 175 5.90 -9.23 18.06
CA LEU A 175 5.16 -8.56 17.00
C LEU A 175 5.68 -7.13 16.85
N VAL A 176 6.06 -6.75 15.64
CA VAL A 176 6.51 -5.40 15.29
C VAL A 176 5.58 -4.82 14.24
N ILE A 177 5.10 -3.62 14.44
CA ILE A 177 4.25 -2.92 13.49
C ILE A 177 5.03 -1.76 12.88
N SER A 178 5.14 -1.75 11.56
CA SER A 178 5.70 -0.61 10.84
C SER A 178 4.76 0.60 10.91
N GLY A 179 5.26 1.69 11.45
CA GLY A 179 4.45 2.77 12.01
C GLY A 179 3.94 3.83 11.05
N MET A 180 4.41 3.94 9.78
CA MET A 180 4.03 5.07 8.91
C MET A 180 3.68 4.66 7.48
N GLY A 181 2.80 5.44 6.84
CA GLY A 181 2.52 5.38 5.41
C GLY A 181 3.70 5.83 4.54
N ILE A 182 3.63 5.67 3.22
CA ILE A 182 4.73 6.00 2.29
C ILE A 182 5.08 7.50 2.37
N LEU A 183 4.09 8.38 2.36
CA LEU A 183 4.33 9.82 2.24
C LEU A 183 5.25 10.40 3.31
N PRO A 184 5.05 10.24 4.61
CA PRO A 184 5.92 10.92 5.57
C PRO A 184 7.37 10.46 5.54
N ALA A 185 7.62 9.21 5.17
CA ALA A 185 8.95 8.60 5.26
C ALA A 185 9.73 8.60 3.93
N SER A 186 9.06 8.81 2.81
CA SER A 186 9.66 8.68 1.47
C SER A 186 9.28 9.87 0.56
N CYS A 187 9.18 11.08 1.12
CA CYS A 187 8.85 12.29 0.37
C CYS A 187 9.80 12.54 -0.80
N ASP A 188 11.10 12.32 -0.59
CA ASP A 188 12.12 12.54 -1.61
C ASP A 188 11.98 11.54 -2.76
N ASP A 189 11.74 10.25 -2.48
CA ASP A 189 11.49 9.25 -3.51
C ASP A 189 10.22 9.55 -4.32
N VAL A 190 9.18 10.07 -3.68
CA VAL A 190 7.95 10.51 -4.36
C VAL A 190 8.22 11.73 -5.24
N ALA A 191 9.02 12.68 -4.75
CA ALA A 191 9.41 13.85 -5.52
C ALA A 191 10.25 13.47 -6.75
N ASP A 192 11.19 12.55 -6.60
CA ASP A 192 12.02 12.04 -7.70
C ASP A 192 11.17 11.29 -8.73
N TRP A 193 10.19 10.50 -8.30
CA TRP A 193 9.24 9.85 -9.20
C TRP A 193 8.43 10.87 -9.99
N ILE A 194 7.90 11.93 -9.35
CA ILE A 194 7.18 13.03 -10.02
C ILE A 194 8.09 13.72 -11.05
N ALA A 195 9.33 14.00 -10.68
CA ALA A 195 10.30 14.64 -11.57
C ALA A 195 10.61 13.77 -12.80
N GLY A 196 10.78 12.46 -12.60
CA GLY A 196 11.01 11.48 -13.66
C GLY A 196 9.85 11.41 -14.67
N ILE A 197 8.62 11.30 -14.21
CA ILE A 197 7.42 11.31 -15.07
C ILE A 197 7.30 12.64 -15.82
N THR A 198 7.56 13.77 -15.14
CA THR A 198 7.51 15.10 -15.77
C THR A 198 8.54 15.23 -16.89
N ALA A 199 9.75 14.71 -16.70
CA ALA A 199 10.80 14.72 -17.72
C ALA A 199 10.41 13.87 -18.95
N GLN A 200 9.82 12.70 -18.74
CA GLN A 200 9.33 11.85 -19.83
C GLN A 200 8.25 12.56 -20.66
N TRP A 201 7.29 13.21 -20.02
CA TRP A 201 6.24 13.97 -20.74
C TRP A 201 6.78 15.13 -21.58
N ARG A 202 7.80 15.83 -21.10
CA ARG A 202 8.45 16.90 -21.89
C ARG A 202 9.17 16.35 -23.11
N GLY A 203 9.79 15.18 -23.00
CA GLY A 203 10.50 14.52 -24.11
C GLY A 203 9.57 14.01 -25.23
N THR A 204 8.29 13.73 -24.92
CA THR A 204 7.29 13.25 -25.90
C THR A 204 6.61 14.37 -26.67
N GLN A 205 6.86 15.65 -26.34
CA GLN A 205 6.27 16.82 -27.03
C GLN A 205 7.23 17.47 -28.03
N GLN A 206 8.42 16.92 -28.25
CA GLN A 206 9.38 17.32 -29.28
C GLN A 206 9.33 16.33 -30.47
#